data_c772ad5f079e950aeedaed0cac7df227
#
_entry.id   c772ad5f079e950aeedaed0cac7df227
#
_cell.length_a   1.000
_cell.length_b   1.000
_cell.length_c   1.000
_cell.angle_alpha   90.00
_cell.angle_beta   90.00
_cell.angle_gamma   90.00
#
_symmetry.space_group_name_H-M   'P 1'
#
loop_
_entity.id
_entity.type
_entity.pdbx_description
1 polymer ?
#
loop_
_entity_poly.entity_id
_entity_poly.type
_entity_poly.pdbx_seq_one_letter_code
_entity_poly.pdbx_strand_id
1 'polypeptide(L)'
;PIEDGMRVQVKGSPKVYERFGTFKLNVESLEPVGEGALRRAYELLKRKLEIEGLFDVSRKRELPRFPRQIGLITSRDAAAYGDFLRILNNRWGGVRIEFAHVHVQGREAVDDIVGAFGYFNHAAEAAKNQDSNALQGGPDVIVLTRGGGGLEDLHAFNDEQVARAIYASRIPVVVAVGHERDESLAD
;
A
#
# COMPACT_ATOMS: atom_id res chain seq x y z
N PRO A 1 -8.93 -7.67 24.13
CA PRO A 1 -10.11 -7.61 24.99
C PRO A 1 -11.05 -6.53 24.43
N ILE A 2 -12.36 -6.84 24.42
CA ILE A 2 -13.41 -5.90 24.02
C ILE A 2 -13.73 -5.07 25.25
N GLU A 3 -13.79 -3.75 25.08
CA GLU A 3 -14.05 -2.80 26.15
C GLU A 3 -15.36 -2.05 25.88
N ASP A 4 -16.01 -1.56 26.94
CA ASP A 4 -17.24 -0.77 26.83
C ASP A 4 -16.99 0.49 25.99
N GLY A 5 -17.92 0.76 25.05
CA GLY A 5 -17.81 1.89 24.12
C GLY A 5 -17.12 1.59 22.80
N MET A 6 -16.57 0.38 22.61
CA MET A 6 -16.03 0.00 21.30
C MET A 6 -17.14 -0.24 20.28
N ARG A 7 -16.93 0.24 19.07
CA ARG A 7 -17.69 -0.18 17.90
C ARG A 7 -17.20 -1.56 17.45
N VAL A 8 -18.12 -2.47 17.23
CA VAL A 8 -17.79 -3.82 16.78
C VAL A 8 -18.66 -4.22 15.59
N GLN A 9 -18.07 -4.88 14.63
CA GLN A 9 -18.78 -5.57 13.57
C GLN A 9 -19.04 -7.00 14.02
N VAL A 10 -20.30 -7.39 13.98
CA VAL A 10 -20.72 -8.71 14.42
C VAL A 10 -21.25 -9.47 13.21
N LYS A 11 -20.67 -10.63 12.94
CA LYS A 11 -21.24 -11.62 12.02
C LYS A 11 -21.92 -12.71 12.82
N GLY A 12 -23.17 -12.98 12.51
CA GLY A 12 -23.93 -13.99 13.25
C GLY A 12 -25.29 -14.26 12.63
N SER A 13 -25.95 -15.29 13.12
CA SER A 13 -27.26 -15.73 12.67
C SER A 13 -28.34 -15.34 13.67
N PRO A 14 -29.41 -14.62 13.25
CA PRO A 14 -30.52 -14.35 14.15
C PRO A 14 -31.30 -15.64 14.47
N LYS A 15 -31.60 -15.87 15.74
CA LYS A 15 -32.41 -17.00 16.21
C LYS A 15 -33.50 -16.53 17.17
N VAL A 16 -34.69 -17.08 16.99
CA VAL A 16 -35.78 -16.93 17.96
C VAL A 16 -35.75 -18.13 18.89
N TYR A 17 -35.70 -17.87 20.18
CA TYR A 17 -35.77 -18.92 21.21
C TYR A 17 -37.24 -19.20 21.50
N GLU A 18 -37.78 -20.25 20.88
CA GLU A 18 -39.21 -20.55 20.87
C GLU A 18 -39.83 -20.64 22.28
N ARG A 19 -39.03 -21.16 23.25
CA ARG A 19 -39.51 -21.37 24.62
C ARG A 19 -39.81 -20.10 25.40
N PHE A 20 -39.21 -18.96 25.00
CA PHE A 20 -39.32 -17.66 25.67
C PHE A 20 -39.66 -16.49 24.72
N GLY A 21 -39.85 -16.74 23.44
CA GLY A 21 -40.10 -15.72 22.45
C GLY A 21 -38.98 -14.65 22.29
N THR A 22 -37.77 -15.00 22.76
CA THR A 22 -36.68 -14.04 22.83
C THR A 22 -35.86 -14.07 21.53
N PHE A 23 -35.70 -12.94 20.90
CA PHE A 23 -34.81 -12.76 19.74
C PHE A 23 -33.36 -12.66 20.21
N LYS A 24 -32.46 -13.49 19.67
CA LYS A 24 -31.03 -13.49 19.97
C LYS A 24 -30.22 -13.53 18.69
N LEU A 25 -29.08 -12.82 18.67
CA LEU A 25 -28.08 -12.94 17.64
C LEU A 25 -27.02 -13.94 18.10
N ASN A 26 -26.89 -15.05 17.38
CA ASN A 26 -25.85 -16.04 17.63
C ASN A 26 -24.59 -15.54 16.91
N VAL A 27 -23.63 -15.02 17.66
CA VAL A 27 -22.41 -14.41 17.13
C VAL A 27 -21.42 -15.49 16.73
N GLU A 28 -21.00 -15.48 15.46
CA GLU A 28 -20.01 -16.38 14.87
C GLU A 28 -18.61 -15.73 14.86
N SER A 29 -18.55 -14.44 14.55
CA SER A 29 -17.34 -13.64 14.65
C SER A 29 -17.66 -12.23 15.12
N LEU A 30 -16.71 -11.63 15.81
CA LEU A 30 -16.81 -10.29 16.35
C LEU A 30 -15.46 -9.59 16.14
N GLU A 31 -15.49 -8.52 15.34
CA GLU A 31 -14.31 -7.73 15.00
C GLU A 31 -14.49 -6.31 15.51
N PRO A 32 -13.51 -5.74 16.23
CA PRO A 32 -13.59 -4.35 16.62
C PRO A 32 -13.52 -3.46 15.39
N VAL A 33 -14.50 -2.56 15.24
CA VAL A 33 -14.59 -1.60 14.16
C VAL A 33 -14.48 -0.20 14.74
N GLY A 34 -13.55 0.59 14.24
CA GLY A 34 -13.44 1.99 14.60
C GLY A 34 -12.00 2.49 14.51
N GLU A 35 -11.86 3.80 14.30
CA GLU A 35 -10.56 4.49 14.20
C GLU A 35 -9.59 4.14 15.33
N GLY A 36 -10.10 3.92 16.54
CA GLY A 36 -9.27 3.58 17.69
C GLY A 36 -8.58 2.21 17.60
N ALA A 37 -9.24 1.19 17.05
CA ALA A 37 -8.66 -0.15 16.89
C ALA A 37 -7.64 -0.16 15.74
N LEU A 38 -8.00 0.46 14.63
CA LEU A 38 -7.08 0.63 13.48
C LEU A 38 -5.85 1.44 13.89
N ARG A 39 -6.03 2.51 14.64
CA ARG A 39 -4.93 3.33 15.14
C ARG A 39 -4.01 2.56 16.08
N ARG A 40 -4.55 1.77 17.00
CA ARG A 40 -3.73 0.91 17.89
C ARG A 40 -2.95 -0.14 17.08
N ALA A 41 -3.58 -0.78 16.11
CA ALA A 41 -2.92 -1.77 15.25
C ALA A 41 -1.79 -1.11 14.44
N TYR A 42 -2.03 0.06 13.90
CA TYR A 42 -1.02 0.88 13.22
C TYR A 42 0.17 1.18 14.13
N GLU A 43 -0.07 1.72 15.34
CA GLU A 43 0.99 2.08 16.29
C GLU A 43 1.82 0.86 16.73
N LEU A 44 1.17 -0.27 16.98
CA LEU A 44 1.87 -1.50 17.34
C LEU A 44 2.75 -2.01 16.18
N LEU A 45 2.22 -1.99 14.96
CA LEU A 45 2.96 -2.41 13.79
C LEU A 45 4.11 -1.44 13.48
N LYS A 46 3.86 -0.13 13.53
CA LYS A 46 4.89 0.90 13.37
C LYS A 46 6.05 0.66 14.32
N ARG A 47 5.77 0.48 15.61
CA ARG A 47 6.80 0.23 16.64
C ARG A 47 7.57 -1.07 16.37
N LYS A 48 6.89 -2.13 15.93
CA LYS A 48 7.54 -3.40 15.56
C LYS A 48 8.56 -3.17 14.43
N LEU A 49 8.12 -2.51 13.35
CA LEU A 49 8.95 -2.26 12.18
C LEU A 49 10.10 -1.27 12.45
N GLU A 50 9.88 -0.30 13.36
CA GLU A 50 10.94 0.60 13.86
C GLU A 50 12.04 -0.17 14.59
N ILE A 51 11.67 -1.08 15.50
CA ILE A 51 12.64 -1.92 16.23
C ILE A 51 13.44 -2.81 15.27
N GLU A 52 12.80 -3.29 14.19
CA GLU A 52 13.47 -4.06 13.14
C GLU A 52 14.32 -3.19 12.20
N GLY A 53 14.28 -1.85 12.31
CA GLY A 53 15.08 -0.91 11.54
C GLY A 53 14.57 -0.67 10.11
N LEU A 54 13.29 -0.95 9.82
CA LEU A 54 12.76 -0.75 8.47
C LEU A 54 12.72 0.72 8.05
N PHE A 55 12.56 1.63 9.01
CA PHE A 55 12.48 3.07 8.77
C PHE A 55 13.81 3.80 8.93
N ASP A 56 14.92 3.06 9.09
CA ASP A 56 16.23 3.66 9.25
C ASP A 56 16.61 4.48 8.00
N VAL A 57 16.96 5.74 8.22
CA VAL A 57 17.35 6.68 7.16
C VAL A 57 18.52 6.17 6.34
N SER A 58 19.46 5.45 6.98
CA SER A 58 20.62 4.86 6.30
C SER A 58 20.24 3.80 5.24
N ARG A 59 19.02 3.31 5.29
CA ARG A 59 18.48 2.31 4.34
C ARG A 59 17.76 2.96 3.16
N LYS A 60 17.38 4.23 3.27
CA LYS A 60 16.72 4.94 2.18
C LYS A 60 17.69 5.12 1.01
N ARG A 61 17.23 4.79 -0.19
CA ARG A 61 18.03 4.88 -1.42
C ARG A 61 17.95 6.28 -1.99
N GLU A 62 19.07 6.77 -2.51
CA GLU A 62 19.10 8.03 -3.22
C GLU A 62 18.24 7.97 -4.48
N LEU A 63 17.44 9.00 -4.67
CA LEU A 63 16.63 9.14 -5.88
C LEU A 63 17.50 9.58 -7.06
N PRO A 64 17.29 9.00 -8.26
CA PRO A 64 17.99 9.43 -9.45
C PRO A 64 17.59 10.87 -9.79
N ARG A 65 18.59 11.72 -10.06
CA ARG A 65 18.35 13.13 -10.42
C ARG A 65 17.56 13.27 -11.73
N PHE A 66 17.77 12.34 -12.66
CA PHE A 66 17.18 12.33 -13.99
C PHE A 66 16.75 10.91 -14.36
N PRO A 67 15.59 10.43 -13.84
CA PRO A 67 15.10 9.10 -14.20
C PRO A 67 14.71 9.04 -15.68
N ARG A 68 15.13 8.01 -16.37
CA ARG A 68 14.74 7.74 -17.77
C ARG A 68 13.47 6.89 -17.84
N GLN A 69 13.27 6.05 -16.82
CA GLN A 69 12.12 5.18 -16.71
C GLN A 69 11.58 5.17 -15.29
N ILE A 70 10.26 5.34 -15.16
CA ILE A 70 9.53 5.32 -13.91
C ILE A 70 8.62 4.09 -13.92
N GLY A 71 8.71 3.26 -12.88
CA GLY A 71 7.70 2.23 -12.56
C GLY A 71 6.56 2.86 -11.79
N LEU A 72 5.37 2.93 -12.36
CA LEU A 72 4.22 3.52 -11.71
C LEU A 72 3.26 2.43 -11.22
N ILE A 73 3.09 2.34 -9.90
CA ILE A 73 2.15 1.43 -9.24
C ILE A 73 0.94 2.23 -8.77
N THR A 74 -0.19 2.03 -9.41
CA THR A 74 -1.47 2.66 -9.03
C THR A 74 -2.64 1.98 -9.75
N SER A 75 -3.87 2.37 -9.41
CA SER A 75 -5.04 1.96 -10.18
C SER A 75 -5.24 2.87 -11.40
N ARG A 76 -5.57 2.25 -12.55
CA ARG A 76 -5.91 2.99 -13.78
C ARG A 76 -7.13 3.87 -13.60
N ASP A 77 -8.06 3.42 -12.78
CA ASP A 77 -9.34 4.11 -12.53
C ASP A 77 -9.22 5.21 -11.47
N ALA A 78 -8.06 5.32 -10.81
CA ALA A 78 -7.81 6.36 -9.83
C ALA A 78 -7.48 7.69 -10.50
N ALA A 79 -8.04 8.79 -9.96
CA ALA A 79 -7.69 10.15 -10.40
C ALA A 79 -6.17 10.41 -10.35
N ALA A 80 -5.48 9.82 -9.38
CA ALA A 80 -4.02 9.92 -9.22
C ALA A 80 -3.24 9.50 -10.46
N TYR A 81 -3.72 8.50 -11.22
CA TYR A 81 -3.07 8.09 -12.47
C TYR A 81 -3.05 9.21 -13.51
N GLY A 82 -4.22 9.79 -13.80
CA GLY A 82 -4.34 10.88 -14.77
C GLY A 82 -3.59 12.14 -14.33
N ASP A 83 -3.66 12.48 -13.04
CA ASP A 83 -2.96 13.63 -12.46
C ASP A 83 -1.45 13.45 -12.52
N PHE A 84 -0.95 12.28 -12.18
CA PHE A 84 0.48 11.97 -12.28
C PHE A 84 1.00 12.15 -13.70
N LEU A 85 0.34 11.56 -14.69
CA LEU A 85 0.73 11.68 -16.10
C LEU A 85 0.71 13.14 -16.59
N ARG A 86 -0.34 13.87 -16.24
CA ARG A 86 -0.50 15.28 -16.63
C ARG A 86 0.60 16.15 -16.04
N ILE A 87 0.89 16.02 -14.75
CA ILE A 87 1.91 16.79 -14.05
C ILE A 87 3.29 16.45 -14.58
N LEU A 88 3.59 15.16 -14.76
CA LEU A 88 4.88 14.71 -15.28
C LEU A 88 5.12 15.25 -16.70
N ASN A 89 4.15 15.10 -17.60
CA ASN A 89 4.28 15.60 -18.98
C ASN A 89 4.47 17.11 -19.05
N ASN A 90 3.84 17.86 -18.16
CA ASN A 90 3.99 19.31 -18.10
C ASN A 90 5.35 19.76 -17.58
N ARG A 91 5.99 18.96 -16.72
CA ARG A 91 7.28 19.31 -16.10
C ARG A 91 8.47 18.65 -16.78
N TRP A 92 8.29 17.43 -17.24
CA TRP A 92 9.37 16.63 -17.81
C TRP A 92 8.80 15.61 -18.82
N GLY A 93 8.63 16.07 -20.06
CA GLY A 93 8.23 15.18 -21.14
C GLY A 93 9.36 14.23 -21.54
N GLY A 94 8.97 13.05 -22.07
CA GLY A 94 9.90 12.07 -22.63
C GLY A 94 10.40 11.01 -21.65
N VAL A 95 9.99 11.04 -20.39
CA VAL A 95 10.24 9.94 -19.43
C VAL A 95 9.38 8.74 -19.79
N ARG A 96 9.99 7.55 -19.86
CA ARG A 96 9.25 6.31 -20.06
C ARG A 96 8.54 5.92 -18.78
N ILE A 97 7.27 5.57 -18.89
CA ILE A 97 6.48 5.06 -17.75
C ILE A 97 6.14 3.60 -18.02
N GLU A 98 6.55 2.76 -17.11
CA GLU A 98 6.12 1.36 -17.03
C GLU A 98 5.04 1.25 -15.96
N PHE A 99 3.82 0.95 -16.39
CA PHE A 99 2.64 1.01 -15.53
C PHE A 99 2.24 -0.38 -15.04
N ALA A 100 2.20 -0.54 -13.72
CA ALA A 100 1.61 -1.69 -13.06
C ALA A 100 0.25 -1.31 -12.51
N HIS A 101 -0.81 -1.87 -13.11
CA HIS A 101 -2.16 -1.70 -12.59
C HIS A 101 -2.35 -2.58 -11.36
N VAL A 102 -2.80 -1.97 -10.27
CA VAL A 102 -3.08 -2.65 -9.00
C VAL A 102 -4.40 -2.13 -8.41
N HIS A 103 -5.05 -2.95 -7.59
CA HIS A 103 -6.04 -2.43 -6.67
C HIS A 103 -5.33 -1.62 -5.59
N VAL A 104 -5.81 -0.41 -5.32
CA VAL A 104 -5.24 0.49 -4.30
C VAL A 104 -6.09 0.53 -3.03
N GLN A 105 -7.15 -0.28 -2.99
CA GLN A 105 -8.06 -0.47 -1.85
C GLN A 105 -8.75 -1.83 -1.97
N GLY A 106 -9.31 -2.32 -0.86
CA GLY A 106 -9.96 -3.62 -0.81
C GLY A 106 -9.00 -4.76 -0.51
N ARG A 107 -9.49 -6.01 -0.57
CA ARG A 107 -8.76 -7.21 -0.11
C ARG A 107 -7.57 -7.57 -0.99
N GLU A 108 -7.64 -7.28 -2.27
CA GLU A 108 -6.62 -7.65 -3.26
C GLU A 108 -5.45 -6.65 -3.31
N ALA A 109 -5.63 -5.46 -2.69
CA ALA A 109 -4.67 -4.37 -2.81
C ALA A 109 -3.27 -4.72 -2.30
N VAL A 110 -3.17 -5.43 -1.17
CA VAL A 110 -1.89 -5.82 -0.58
C VAL A 110 -1.12 -6.74 -1.51
N ASP A 111 -1.77 -7.81 -1.99
CA ASP A 111 -1.15 -8.82 -2.85
C ASP A 111 -0.74 -8.21 -4.20
N ASP A 112 -1.60 -7.37 -4.78
CA ASP A 112 -1.32 -6.67 -6.04
C ASP A 112 -0.12 -5.73 -5.92
N ILE A 113 -0.06 -4.92 -4.86
CA ILE A 113 1.05 -3.99 -4.63
C ILE A 113 2.36 -4.77 -4.43
N VAL A 114 2.36 -5.80 -3.60
CA VAL A 114 3.53 -6.66 -3.36
C VAL A 114 3.98 -7.34 -4.66
N GLY A 115 3.02 -7.85 -5.44
CA GLY A 115 3.29 -8.45 -6.74
C GLY A 115 3.93 -7.46 -7.73
N ALA A 116 3.46 -6.20 -7.76
CA ALA A 116 4.02 -5.15 -8.61
C ALA A 116 5.46 -4.79 -8.22
N PHE A 117 5.79 -4.73 -6.92
CA PHE A 117 7.18 -4.56 -6.46
C PHE A 117 8.05 -5.74 -6.89
N GLY A 118 7.54 -6.97 -6.76
CA GLY A 118 8.23 -8.17 -7.24
C GLY A 118 8.55 -8.10 -8.73
N TYR A 119 7.56 -7.74 -9.54
CA TYR A 119 7.70 -7.60 -10.99
C TYR A 119 8.81 -6.61 -11.38
N PHE A 120 8.80 -5.38 -10.85
CA PHE A 120 9.81 -4.38 -11.18
C PHE A 120 11.21 -4.76 -10.71
N ASN A 121 11.34 -5.33 -9.52
CA ASN A 121 12.65 -5.77 -9.01
C ASN A 121 13.21 -6.94 -9.82
N HIS A 122 12.37 -7.86 -10.26
CA HIS A 122 12.77 -8.96 -11.15
C HIS A 122 13.23 -8.46 -12.52
N ALA A 123 12.50 -7.52 -13.12
CA ALA A 123 12.87 -6.90 -14.39
C ALA A 123 14.24 -6.22 -14.30
N ALA A 124 14.50 -5.50 -13.20
CA ALA A 124 15.78 -4.83 -12.96
C ALA A 124 16.95 -5.83 -12.78
N GLU A 125 16.72 -7.00 -12.17
CA GLU A 125 17.73 -8.05 -12.05
C GLU A 125 18.03 -8.72 -13.39
N ALA A 126 17.00 -9.06 -14.14
CA ALA A 126 17.14 -9.68 -15.45
C ALA A 126 17.95 -8.81 -16.41
N ALA A 127 17.72 -7.49 -16.35
CA ALA A 127 18.46 -6.52 -17.16
C ALA A 127 19.96 -6.41 -16.80
N LYS A 128 20.31 -6.58 -15.52
CA LYS A 128 21.72 -6.58 -15.08
C LYS A 128 22.50 -7.83 -15.54
N ASN A 129 21.80 -8.93 -15.72
CA ASN A 129 22.40 -10.21 -16.09
C ASN A 129 22.52 -10.41 -17.63
N GLN A 130 21.89 -9.53 -18.41
CA GLN A 130 22.00 -9.55 -19.86
C GLN A 130 22.90 -8.40 -20.30
N ASP A 131 24.03 -8.73 -20.92
CA ASP A 131 25.03 -7.77 -21.51
C ASP A 131 24.46 -6.96 -22.69
N SER A 132 23.22 -6.60 -22.67
CA SER A 132 22.53 -5.99 -23.81
C SER A 132 21.82 -4.69 -23.46
N ASN A 133 22.29 -3.63 -24.13
CA ASN A 133 21.64 -2.34 -24.35
C ASN A 133 20.80 -1.78 -23.20
N ALA A 134 21.29 -0.74 -22.58
CA ALA A 134 20.70 0.03 -21.47
C ALA A 134 19.25 0.57 -21.70
N LEU A 135 18.56 0.13 -22.71
CA LEU A 135 17.17 0.46 -23.05
C LEU A 135 16.13 -0.55 -22.50
N GLN A 136 16.60 -1.70 -21.96
CA GLN A 136 15.73 -2.77 -21.44
C GLN A 136 15.91 -3.00 -19.92
N GLY A 137 16.58 -2.08 -19.22
CA GLY A 137 16.67 -2.09 -17.76
C GLY A 137 15.30 -1.83 -17.12
N GLY A 138 15.08 -2.37 -15.92
CA GLY A 138 13.91 -2.01 -15.11
C GLY A 138 13.88 -0.51 -14.78
N PRO A 139 12.84 -0.02 -14.11
CA PRO A 139 12.68 1.39 -13.81
C PRO A 139 13.81 1.91 -12.90
N ASP A 140 14.18 3.18 -13.11
CA ASP A 140 15.18 3.87 -12.30
C ASP A 140 14.61 4.27 -10.92
N VAL A 141 13.29 4.42 -10.85
CA VAL A 141 12.53 4.73 -9.62
C VAL A 141 11.13 4.13 -9.72
N ILE A 142 10.62 3.64 -8.62
CA ILE A 142 9.23 3.19 -8.48
C ILE A 142 8.43 4.29 -7.78
N VAL A 143 7.26 4.61 -8.31
CA VAL A 143 6.29 5.49 -7.67
C VAL A 143 5.05 4.69 -7.32
N LEU A 144 4.76 4.60 -6.03
CA LEU A 144 3.52 4.03 -5.51
C LEU A 144 2.59 5.19 -5.16
N THR A 145 1.47 5.29 -5.84
CA THR A 145 0.56 6.43 -5.61
C THR A 145 -0.89 6.01 -5.55
N ARG A 146 -1.62 6.74 -4.71
CA ARG A 146 -3.07 6.66 -4.58
C ARG A 146 -3.63 8.06 -4.30
N GLY A 147 -4.75 8.37 -4.93
CA GLY A 147 -5.49 9.61 -4.67
C GLY A 147 -6.07 9.68 -3.25
N GLY A 148 -6.67 10.80 -2.90
CA GLY A 148 -7.34 11.00 -1.63
C GLY A 148 -8.46 10.00 -1.35
N GLY A 149 -8.83 9.83 -0.08
CA GLY A 149 -9.85 8.91 0.44
C GLY A 149 -9.79 8.83 1.95
N GLY A 150 -10.69 8.07 2.58
CA GLY A 150 -10.72 7.90 4.03
C GLY A 150 -9.56 7.06 4.57
N LEU A 151 -9.37 7.11 5.89
CA LEU A 151 -8.36 6.29 6.60
C LEU A 151 -8.55 4.78 6.37
N GLU A 152 -9.79 4.33 6.21
CA GLU A 152 -10.11 2.93 5.91
C GLU A 152 -9.56 2.51 4.55
N ASP A 153 -9.48 3.43 3.61
CA ASP A 153 -8.95 3.18 2.28
C ASP A 153 -7.41 3.10 2.24
N LEU A 154 -6.73 3.60 3.27
CA LEU A 154 -5.27 3.55 3.41
C LEU A 154 -4.76 2.26 4.06
N HIS A 155 -5.67 1.32 4.39
CA HIS A 155 -5.33 0.10 5.11
C HIS A 155 -4.22 -0.71 4.41
N ALA A 156 -4.27 -0.82 3.09
CA ALA A 156 -3.27 -1.58 2.33
C ALA A 156 -1.85 -0.98 2.44
N PHE A 157 -1.74 0.34 2.58
CA PHE A 157 -0.46 1.04 2.74
C PHE A 157 0.07 1.00 4.18
N ASN A 158 -0.76 0.53 5.11
CA ASN A 158 -0.41 0.26 6.51
C ASN A 158 -0.23 -1.25 6.77
N ASP A 159 -0.11 -2.05 5.72
CA ASP A 159 0.14 -3.49 5.83
C ASP A 159 1.63 -3.81 5.93
N GLU A 160 1.98 -4.77 6.78
CA GLU A 160 3.35 -5.19 7.00
C GLU A 160 4.02 -5.71 5.72
N GLN A 161 3.28 -6.43 4.86
CA GLN A 161 3.83 -7.00 3.63
C GLN A 161 4.21 -5.91 2.64
N VAL A 162 3.40 -4.85 2.54
CA VAL A 162 3.70 -3.69 1.68
C VAL A 162 4.93 -2.94 2.19
N ALA A 163 5.02 -2.66 3.50
CA ALA A 163 6.20 -2.03 4.09
C ALA A 163 7.47 -2.86 3.85
N ARG A 164 7.39 -4.18 3.99
CA ARG A 164 8.51 -5.09 3.71
C ARG A 164 8.87 -5.17 2.23
N ALA A 165 7.89 -5.12 1.33
CA ALA A 165 8.15 -5.09 -0.11
C ALA A 165 8.88 -3.81 -0.53
N ILE A 166 8.50 -2.66 0.03
CA ILE A 166 9.19 -1.38 -0.17
C ILE A 166 10.63 -1.45 0.36
N TYR A 167 10.80 -1.93 1.60
CA TYR A 167 12.11 -2.09 2.22
C TYR A 167 13.05 -3.00 1.43
N ALA A 168 12.53 -4.12 0.91
CA ALA A 168 13.28 -5.09 0.12
C ALA A 168 13.57 -4.60 -1.31
N SER A 169 12.90 -3.56 -1.79
CA SER A 169 13.09 -3.05 -3.14
C SER A 169 14.54 -2.60 -3.36
N ARG A 170 15.13 -3.03 -4.46
CA ARG A 170 16.46 -2.61 -4.92
C ARG A 170 16.41 -1.31 -5.71
N ILE A 171 15.23 -0.95 -6.19
CA ILE A 171 14.94 0.27 -6.91
C ILE A 171 14.47 1.30 -5.89
N PRO A 172 14.92 2.56 -5.93
CA PRO A 172 14.40 3.62 -5.09
C PRO A 172 12.88 3.74 -5.21
N VAL A 173 12.19 3.96 -4.11
CA VAL A 173 10.73 4.06 -4.07
C VAL A 173 10.31 5.44 -3.59
N VAL A 174 9.34 6.03 -4.27
CA VAL A 174 8.63 7.23 -3.84
C VAL A 174 7.19 6.81 -3.55
N VAL A 175 6.74 7.06 -2.34
CA VAL A 175 5.36 6.85 -1.93
C VAL A 175 4.63 8.19 -1.93
N ALA A 176 3.46 8.24 -2.54
CA ALA A 176 2.59 9.40 -2.60
C ALA A 176 1.14 8.96 -2.39
N VAL A 177 0.79 8.74 -1.13
CA VAL A 177 -0.48 8.15 -0.71
C VAL A 177 -1.16 9.07 0.29
N GLY A 178 -2.46 9.34 0.09
CA GLY A 178 -3.22 10.22 0.96
C GLY A 178 -2.95 11.72 0.72
N HIS A 179 -3.23 12.54 1.72
CA HIS A 179 -2.97 13.97 1.72
C HIS A 179 -1.71 14.27 2.54
N GLU A 180 -1.19 15.49 2.47
CA GLU A 180 0.04 15.95 3.15
C GLU A 180 0.10 15.68 4.68
N ARG A 181 -1.03 15.37 5.30
CA ARG A 181 -1.14 15.08 6.75
C ARG A 181 -1.27 13.60 7.07
N ASP A 182 -1.40 12.78 6.05
CA ASP A 182 -1.58 11.35 6.20
C ASP A 182 -0.20 10.68 6.13
N GLU A 183 0.23 10.05 7.21
CA GLU A 183 1.42 9.20 7.24
C GLU A 183 0.98 7.74 7.17
N SER A 184 1.59 6.98 6.27
CA SER A 184 1.40 5.53 6.17
C SER A 184 2.69 4.78 6.53
N LEU A 185 2.59 3.49 6.80
CA LEU A 185 3.78 2.63 7.00
C LEU A 185 4.56 2.42 5.70
N ALA A 186 3.98 2.78 4.57
CA ALA A 186 4.63 2.73 3.26
C ALA A 186 5.59 3.91 3.02
N ASP A 187 5.46 5.03 3.77
CA ASP A 187 6.32 6.22 3.67
C ASP A 187 7.69 5.99 4.33
#